data_58d8c589aaeda9e301d3104443ab8c8b
#
_entry.id   58d8c589aaeda9e301d3104443ab8c8b
#
_cell.length_a   1.000
_cell.length_b   1.000
_cell.length_c   1.000
_cell.angle_alpha   90.00
_cell.angle_beta   90.00
_cell.angle_gamma   90.00
#
_symmetry.space_group_name_H-M   'P 1'
#
loop_
_entity.id
_entity.type
_entity.pdbx_description
1 polymer ?
#
loop_
_entity_poly.entity_id
_entity_poly.type
_entity_poly.pdbx_seq_one_letter_code
_entity_poly.pdbx_strand_id
1 'polypeptide(L)'
;MQGISGKALAFGNPYNKFKYNSKEEQRQEFSDGSGLEWLDFGARMYDNQIMRWNQIDPKAEKFVWQSPYVSMDNNPINIIDPDGRSGEPVIDKKTNTITVTQHLVFYGGKADTKLSNKIATGIAAQWNGAHGKVTVDGVKYKVNFKVTYETVSEADATKMAASNTGIKNNFIRVEDGTGSSFTQKLGANSFYFNTDDDIGGSTTPAHEIGHGLGLDHTATGGQTKTDVPDIMEARGTQVHPRWSKVGPSNDIDPNFRRVDKKEVEAIFKGVKFDKNGVGKIGTVTNKIYDKNGN
;
A
#
# COMPACT_ATOMS: atom_id res chain seq x y z
N MET A 1 14.10 22.27 32.71
CA MET A 1 12.78 22.02 32.07
C MET A 1 11.84 21.55 33.16
N GLN A 2 10.77 22.27 33.44
CA GLN A 2 9.75 21.80 34.36
C GLN A 2 9.02 20.65 33.67
N GLY A 3 9.04 19.47 34.26
CA GLY A 3 8.33 18.31 33.76
C GLY A 3 6.82 18.55 33.67
N ILE A 4 6.17 17.87 32.76
CA ILE A 4 4.73 17.82 32.60
C ILE A 4 4.11 17.52 33.98
N SER A 5 3.18 18.36 34.46
CA SER A 5 2.61 18.18 35.78
C SER A 5 1.91 16.81 35.93
N GLY A 6 1.94 16.21 37.12
CA GLY A 6 1.28 14.94 37.39
C GLY A 6 -0.23 14.93 37.06
N LYS A 7 -0.87 16.13 36.93
CA LYS A 7 -2.25 16.25 36.42
C LYS A 7 -2.36 16.07 34.91
N ALA A 8 -1.32 16.39 34.14
CA ALA A 8 -1.30 16.13 32.69
C ALA A 8 -1.13 14.63 32.40
N LEU A 9 -0.47 13.91 33.29
CA LEU A 9 -0.36 12.43 33.21
C LEU A 9 -1.67 11.72 33.58
N ALA A 10 -2.59 12.40 34.27
CA ALA A 10 -3.90 11.85 34.63
C ALA A 10 -4.95 11.98 33.51
N PHE A 11 -4.63 12.63 32.39
CA PHE A 11 -5.49 12.74 31.19
C PHE A 11 -5.41 11.54 30.24
N GLY A 12 -4.92 10.44 30.65
CA GLY A 12 -5.07 9.17 29.97
C GLY A 12 -5.53 8.13 30.99
N ASN A 13 -6.47 7.26 30.64
CA ASN A 13 -6.81 6.15 31.48
C ASN A 13 -5.49 5.46 31.92
N PRO A 14 -5.09 5.49 33.20
CA PRO A 14 -3.82 4.93 33.65
C PRO A 14 -3.68 3.43 33.37
N TYR A 15 -4.78 2.79 33.00
CA TYR A 15 -4.83 1.38 32.61
C TYR A 15 -4.78 1.15 31.09
N ASN A 16 -4.73 2.22 30.26
CA ASN A 16 -4.58 2.02 28.83
C ASN A 16 -3.13 1.63 28.49
N LYS A 17 -2.92 0.36 28.32
CA LYS A 17 -1.63 -0.22 27.92
C LYS A 17 -1.28 0.01 26.45
N PHE A 18 -2.28 0.31 25.63
CA PHE A 18 -2.07 0.51 24.19
C PHE A 18 -1.78 1.97 23.90
N LYS A 19 -0.65 2.24 23.30
CA LYS A 19 -0.13 3.57 22.98
C LYS A 19 0.05 3.75 21.47
N TYR A 20 1.16 4.33 21.05
CA TYR A 20 1.49 4.57 19.66
C TYR A 20 1.30 3.31 18.80
N ASN A 21 0.62 3.44 17.66
CA ASN A 21 0.25 2.35 16.75
C ASN A 21 -0.54 1.19 17.39
N SER A 22 -1.29 1.47 18.47
CA SER A 22 -2.04 0.46 19.24
C SER A 22 -1.16 -0.67 19.80
N LYS A 23 0.09 -0.36 20.12
CA LYS A 23 1.02 -1.31 20.73
C LYS A 23 1.00 -1.22 22.24
N GLU A 24 1.18 -2.37 22.88
CA GLU A 24 1.23 -2.46 24.34
C GLU A 24 2.55 -1.87 24.84
N GLU A 25 2.45 -0.99 25.85
CA GLU A 25 3.59 -0.41 26.51
C GLU A 25 3.97 -1.20 27.74
N GLN A 26 5.25 -1.55 27.86
CA GLN A 26 5.83 -2.27 28.99
C GLN A 26 6.12 -1.27 30.10
N ARG A 27 5.32 -1.30 31.19
CA ARG A 27 5.37 -0.28 32.25
C ARG A 27 5.61 -0.82 33.67
N GLN A 28 5.65 -2.11 33.86
CA GLN A 28 5.68 -2.72 35.20
C GLN A 28 6.63 -3.93 35.26
N GLU A 29 7.75 -3.85 34.54
CA GLU A 29 8.70 -4.96 34.45
C GLU A 29 9.64 -5.04 35.64
N PHE A 30 9.77 -3.94 36.41
CA PHE A 30 10.65 -3.87 37.56
C PHE A 30 9.91 -3.94 38.89
N SER A 31 10.59 -4.47 39.92
CA SER A 31 10.01 -4.70 41.23
C SER A 31 9.64 -3.40 41.99
N ASP A 32 10.14 -2.26 41.58
CA ASP A 32 9.81 -0.93 42.12
C ASP A 32 8.58 -0.30 41.46
N GLY A 33 7.95 -1.02 40.50
CA GLY A 33 6.77 -0.55 39.77
C GLY A 33 7.08 0.33 38.57
N SER A 34 8.36 0.55 38.24
CA SER A 34 8.77 1.16 36.98
C SER A 34 8.83 0.13 35.85
N GLY A 35 8.90 0.59 34.59
CA GLY A 35 8.97 -0.26 33.42
C GLY A 35 9.94 0.25 32.38
N LEU A 36 10.12 -0.51 31.33
CA LEU A 36 11.00 -0.16 30.18
C LEU A 36 10.43 0.98 29.37
N GLU A 37 9.10 1.24 29.45
CA GLU A 37 8.36 2.19 28.62
C GLU A 37 8.51 1.95 27.10
N TRP A 38 8.89 0.74 26.73
CA TRP A 38 9.00 0.29 25.35
C TRP A 38 7.67 -0.26 24.84
N LEU A 39 7.45 -0.15 23.53
CA LEU A 39 6.25 -0.70 22.88
C LEU A 39 6.55 -2.08 22.28
N ASP A 40 5.67 -3.03 22.59
CA ASP A 40 5.75 -4.38 22.04
C ASP A 40 5.08 -4.45 20.65
N PHE A 41 5.88 -4.57 19.60
CA PHE A 41 5.42 -4.77 18.22
C PHE A 41 5.32 -6.27 17.85
N GLY A 42 5.65 -7.18 18.78
CA GLY A 42 5.62 -8.61 18.60
C GLY A 42 6.96 -9.20 18.17
N ALA A 43 7.55 -8.73 17.07
CA ALA A 43 8.87 -9.20 16.64
C ALA A 43 10.01 -8.45 17.32
N ARG A 44 9.79 -7.18 17.65
CA ARG A 44 10.79 -6.29 18.28
C ARG A 44 10.13 -5.33 19.25
N MET A 45 10.89 -4.89 20.24
CA MET A 45 10.52 -3.78 21.11
C MET A 45 10.96 -2.45 20.52
N TYR A 46 10.09 -1.46 20.60
CA TYR A 46 10.32 -0.10 20.12
C TYR A 46 10.51 0.85 21.29
N ASP A 47 11.61 1.55 21.29
CA ASP A 47 11.89 2.59 22.28
C ASP A 47 11.36 3.94 21.77
N ASN A 48 10.35 4.47 22.47
CA ASN A 48 9.71 5.73 22.16
C ASN A 48 10.60 6.95 22.41
N GLN A 49 11.59 6.84 23.29
CA GLN A 49 12.40 7.96 23.71
C GLN A 49 13.45 8.27 22.63
N ILE A 50 14.02 7.23 22.02
CA ILE A 50 15.03 7.36 20.98
C ILE A 50 14.50 7.06 19.57
N MET A 51 13.22 6.67 19.46
CA MET A 51 12.55 6.34 18.19
C MET A 51 13.27 5.25 17.40
N ARG A 52 13.72 4.19 18.08
CA ARG A 52 14.50 3.09 17.50
C ARG A 52 14.00 1.73 17.99
N TRP A 53 14.32 0.70 17.22
CA TRP A 53 14.22 -0.67 17.70
C TRP A 53 15.33 -0.93 18.72
N ASN A 54 15.04 -1.68 19.76
CA ASN A 54 16.05 -2.12 20.75
C ASN A 54 16.85 -3.34 20.29
N GLN A 55 16.43 -3.97 19.19
CA GLN A 55 17.06 -5.15 18.59
C GLN A 55 17.39 -4.88 17.13
N ILE A 56 18.44 -5.55 16.65
CA ILE A 56 18.83 -5.54 15.24
C ILE A 56 17.64 -6.06 14.40
N ASP A 57 17.35 -5.37 13.31
CA ASP A 57 16.37 -5.84 12.33
C ASP A 57 16.79 -7.22 11.82
N PRO A 58 15.96 -8.25 11.94
CA PRO A 58 16.27 -9.57 11.36
C PRO A 58 16.58 -9.54 9.86
N LYS A 59 16.22 -8.44 9.19
CA LYS A 59 16.48 -8.19 7.76
C LYS A 59 17.53 -7.08 7.54
N ALA A 60 18.29 -6.67 8.56
CA ALA A 60 19.28 -5.57 8.49
C ALA A 60 20.27 -5.74 7.34
N GLU A 61 20.66 -6.96 7.02
CA GLU A 61 21.53 -7.28 5.86
C GLU A 61 20.95 -6.82 4.50
N LYS A 62 19.63 -6.61 4.43
CA LYS A 62 18.93 -6.13 3.24
C LYS A 62 18.83 -4.60 3.17
N PHE A 63 19.17 -3.92 4.25
CA PHE A 63 19.07 -2.47 4.42
C PHE A 63 20.41 -1.87 4.82
N VAL A 64 21.49 -2.24 4.10
CA VAL A 64 22.88 -1.87 4.42
C VAL A 64 23.14 -0.36 4.44
N TRP A 65 22.25 0.44 3.87
CA TRP A 65 22.31 1.91 3.89
C TRP A 65 21.63 2.55 5.10
N GLN A 66 20.94 1.76 5.92
CA GLN A 66 20.26 2.24 7.13
C GLN A 66 20.88 1.61 8.38
N SER A 67 20.68 2.28 9.51
CA SER A 67 21.02 1.67 10.79
C SER A 67 20.18 0.39 10.99
N PRO A 68 20.77 -0.71 11.48
CA PRO A 68 20.01 -1.94 11.78
C PRO A 68 18.95 -1.76 12.89
N TYR A 69 18.96 -0.62 13.56
CA TYR A 69 17.99 -0.24 14.60
C TYR A 69 16.98 0.81 14.12
N VAL A 70 16.98 1.18 12.83
CA VAL A 70 16.04 2.16 12.28
C VAL A 70 14.61 1.63 12.37
N SER A 71 13.68 2.49 12.79
CA SER A 71 12.26 2.19 12.83
C SER A 71 11.53 3.03 11.78
N MET A 72 10.51 2.42 11.11
CA MET A 72 9.61 3.10 10.17
C MET A 72 10.36 4.02 9.18
N ASP A 73 11.54 3.60 8.71
CA ASP A 73 12.40 4.37 7.79
C ASP A 73 12.69 5.82 8.24
N ASN A 74 12.82 6.06 9.57
CA ASN A 74 12.87 7.38 10.21
C ASN A 74 11.63 8.28 9.96
N ASN A 75 10.50 7.71 9.55
CA ASN A 75 9.26 8.43 9.29
C ASN A 75 8.06 7.83 10.07
N PRO A 76 8.09 7.87 11.41
CA PRO A 76 7.08 7.22 12.25
C PRO A 76 5.70 7.88 12.20
N ILE A 77 5.58 9.07 11.58
CA ILE A 77 4.29 9.76 11.39
C ILE A 77 3.50 9.16 10.25
N ASN A 78 4.18 8.77 9.15
CA ASN A 78 3.54 8.31 7.92
C ASN A 78 3.66 6.80 7.71
N ILE A 79 4.60 6.15 8.39
CA ILE A 79 4.88 4.72 8.24
C ILE A 79 4.56 4.00 9.54
N ILE A 80 3.75 2.95 9.44
CA ILE A 80 3.45 2.05 10.55
C ILE A 80 4.07 0.70 10.23
N ASP A 81 4.81 0.14 11.16
CA ASP A 81 5.25 -1.25 11.13
C ASP A 81 4.32 -2.08 12.05
N PRO A 82 3.36 -2.84 11.49
CA PRO A 82 2.32 -3.48 12.31
C PRO A 82 2.81 -4.57 13.23
N ASP A 83 3.92 -5.20 12.90
CA ASP A 83 4.45 -6.39 13.60
C ASP A 83 5.97 -6.35 13.83
N GLY A 84 6.60 -5.22 13.53
CA GLY A 84 8.05 -5.10 13.58
C GLY A 84 8.75 -5.78 12.40
N ARG A 85 8.02 -6.03 11.29
CA ARG A 85 8.51 -6.65 10.03
C ARG A 85 7.93 -5.93 8.84
N SER A 86 8.67 -5.79 7.75
CA SER A 86 8.15 -5.16 6.53
C SER A 86 7.16 -6.05 5.77
N GLY A 87 6.04 -5.44 5.33
CA GLY A 87 4.80 -6.08 4.92
C GLY A 87 4.74 -6.89 3.64
N GLU A 88 3.94 -7.93 3.72
CA GLU A 88 3.39 -8.79 2.66
C GLU A 88 1.92 -9.04 3.02
N PRO A 89 1.04 -9.56 2.13
CA PRO A 89 -0.32 -9.89 2.54
C PRO A 89 -0.28 -10.89 3.69
N VAL A 90 -0.84 -10.49 4.83
CA VAL A 90 -0.77 -11.26 6.07
C VAL A 90 -2.18 -11.66 6.49
N ILE A 91 -2.35 -12.95 6.77
CA ILE A 91 -3.58 -13.48 7.37
C ILE A 91 -3.58 -13.22 8.87
N ASP A 92 -4.56 -12.49 9.34
CA ASP A 92 -4.94 -12.44 10.74
C ASP A 92 -6.10 -13.41 10.99
N LYS A 93 -5.78 -14.56 11.59
CA LYS A 93 -6.76 -15.59 11.92
C LYS A 93 -7.70 -15.18 13.06
N LYS A 94 -7.31 -14.22 13.91
CA LYS A 94 -8.15 -13.76 15.04
C LYS A 94 -9.30 -12.91 14.54
N THR A 95 -9.05 -12.08 13.56
CA THR A 95 -10.06 -11.16 12.98
C THR A 95 -10.66 -11.68 11.68
N ASN A 96 -10.21 -12.82 11.16
CA ASN A 96 -10.54 -13.33 9.83
C ASN A 96 -10.33 -12.27 8.74
N THR A 97 -9.16 -11.65 8.75
CA THR A 97 -8.80 -10.57 7.81
C THR A 97 -7.50 -10.91 7.09
N ILE A 98 -7.42 -10.62 5.80
CA ILE A 98 -6.17 -10.57 5.05
C ILE A 98 -5.88 -9.11 4.73
N THR A 99 -4.70 -8.61 5.10
CA THR A 99 -4.25 -7.28 4.75
C THR A 99 -3.28 -7.35 3.58
N VAL A 100 -3.62 -6.72 2.46
CA VAL A 100 -2.75 -6.53 1.30
C VAL A 100 -2.07 -5.17 1.45
N THR A 101 -0.77 -5.18 1.73
CA THR A 101 0.00 -3.93 1.87
C THR A 101 0.60 -3.52 0.54
N GLN A 102 0.38 -2.25 0.16
CA GLN A 102 0.98 -1.59 -1.00
C GLN A 102 1.71 -0.34 -0.50
N HIS A 103 3.02 -0.27 -0.74
CA HIS A 103 3.82 0.91 -0.47
C HIS A 103 4.22 1.55 -1.80
N LEU A 104 3.79 2.80 -2.02
CA LEU A 104 3.93 3.50 -3.29
C LEU A 104 5.09 4.49 -3.18
N VAL A 105 6.14 4.29 -3.96
CA VAL A 105 7.32 5.17 -4.04
C VAL A 105 7.18 6.03 -5.29
N PHE A 106 6.77 7.29 -5.10
CA PHE A 106 6.58 8.25 -6.19
C PHE A 106 7.86 9.03 -6.46
N TYR A 107 8.20 9.18 -7.74
CA TYR A 107 9.34 9.96 -8.22
C TYR A 107 9.04 10.53 -9.62
N GLY A 108 9.92 11.39 -10.13
CA GLY A 108 9.77 12.02 -11.43
C GLY A 108 9.40 13.51 -11.36
N GLY A 109 9.33 14.15 -12.50
CA GLY A 109 9.21 15.61 -12.61
C GLY A 109 7.91 16.20 -12.07
N LYS A 110 6.86 15.39 -11.96
CA LYS A 110 5.53 15.79 -11.45
C LYS A 110 5.12 15.08 -10.18
N ALA A 111 5.98 14.28 -9.59
CA ALA A 111 5.73 13.69 -8.28
C ALA A 111 5.84 14.75 -7.17
N ASP A 112 4.76 15.04 -6.51
CA ASP A 112 4.73 15.85 -5.29
C ASP A 112 3.91 15.16 -4.19
N THR A 113 4.13 15.55 -2.96
CA THR A 113 3.48 14.92 -1.80
C THR A 113 1.95 15.01 -1.83
N LYS A 114 1.40 16.14 -2.33
CA LYS A 114 -0.06 16.35 -2.40
C LYS A 114 -0.71 15.42 -3.43
N LEU A 115 -0.12 15.32 -4.60
CA LEU A 115 -0.58 14.42 -5.66
C LEU A 115 -0.41 12.96 -5.25
N SER A 116 0.75 12.60 -4.68
CA SER A 116 1.04 11.25 -4.17
C SER A 116 0.03 10.82 -3.09
N ASN A 117 -0.31 11.72 -2.16
CA ASN A 117 -1.36 11.47 -1.17
C ASN A 117 -2.72 11.21 -1.83
N LYS A 118 -3.10 12.06 -2.78
CA LYS A 118 -4.40 11.96 -3.47
C LYS A 118 -4.51 10.63 -4.22
N ILE A 119 -3.46 10.23 -4.92
CA ILE A 119 -3.38 8.94 -5.64
C ILE A 119 -3.48 7.77 -4.65
N ALA A 120 -2.65 7.76 -3.61
CA ALA A 120 -2.64 6.67 -2.62
C ALA A 120 -3.99 6.51 -1.92
N THR A 121 -4.62 7.63 -1.54
CA THR A 121 -5.96 7.64 -0.93
C THR A 121 -7.02 7.13 -1.91
N GLY A 122 -6.96 7.52 -3.18
CA GLY A 122 -7.86 7.06 -4.23
C GLY A 122 -7.76 5.56 -4.47
N ILE A 123 -6.54 5.02 -4.56
CA ILE A 123 -6.29 3.58 -4.68
C ILE A 123 -6.88 2.83 -3.48
N ALA A 124 -6.56 3.28 -2.26
CA ALA A 124 -7.09 2.66 -1.04
C ALA A 124 -8.62 2.65 -1.00
N ALA A 125 -9.25 3.78 -1.37
CA ALA A 125 -10.71 3.92 -1.41
C ALA A 125 -11.36 2.96 -2.41
N GLN A 126 -10.82 2.83 -3.63
CA GLN A 126 -11.34 1.96 -4.68
C GLN A 126 -11.25 0.48 -4.25
N TRP A 127 -10.08 0.02 -3.83
CA TRP A 127 -9.86 -1.38 -3.49
C TRP A 127 -10.59 -1.81 -2.20
N ASN A 128 -10.65 -0.95 -1.18
CA ASN A 128 -11.42 -1.24 0.04
C ASN A 128 -12.93 -1.09 -0.16
N GLY A 129 -13.36 -0.20 -1.08
CA GLY A 129 -14.77 0.00 -1.43
C GLY A 129 -15.47 -1.23 -1.97
N ALA A 130 -14.72 -2.18 -2.54
CA ALA A 130 -15.23 -3.47 -2.99
C ALA A 130 -15.73 -4.37 -1.86
N HIS A 131 -15.28 -4.15 -0.61
CA HIS A 131 -15.59 -5.02 0.54
C HIS A 131 -15.34 -6.51 0.22
N GLY A 132 -14.22 -6.79 -0.47
CA GLY A 132 -13.86 -8.11 -0.96
C GLY A 132 -13.68 -9.14 0.16
N LYS A 133 -13.89 -10.39 -0.21
CA LYS A 133 -13.65 -11.55 0.66
C LYS A 133 -13.00 -12.64 -0.17
N VAL A 134 -12.15 -13.45 0.47
CA VAL A 134 -11.51 -14.60 -0.17
C VAL A 134 -11.59 -15.81 0.77
N THR A 135 -11.67 -16.99 0.19
CA THR A 135 -11.60 -18.24 0.96
C THR A 135 -10.19 -18.84 0.81
N VAL A 136 -9.53 -19.05 1.93
CA VAL A 136 -8.22 -19.70 2.01
C VAL A 136 -8.35 -20.88 2.98
N ASP A 137 -7.96 -22.08 2.53
CA ASP A 137 -8.05 -23.32 3.31
C ASP A 137 -9.43 -23.52 3.97
N GLY A 138 -10.51 -23.21 3.23
CA GLY A 138 -11.89 -23.35 3.69
C GLY A 138 -12.39 -22.24 4.64
N VAL A 139 -11.52 -21.31 5.05
CA VAL A 139 -11.89 -20.16 5.90
C VAL A 139 -12.10 -18.91 5.05
N LYS A 140 -13.19 -18.19 5.34
CA LYS A 140 -13.54 -16.94 4.64
C LYS A 140 -12.94 -15.73 5.37
N TYR A 141 -12.11 -14.97 4.67
CA TYR A 141 -11.44 -13.77 5.16
C TYR A 141 -11.97 -12.52 4.48
N LYS A 142 -12.08 -11.42 5.24
CA LYS A 142 -12.22 -10.06 4.67
C LYS A 142 -10.88 -9.62 4.12
N VAL A 143 -10.87 -8.90 2.99
CA VAL A 143 -9.65 -8.35 2.42
C VAL A 143 -9.61 -6.84 2.67
N ASN A 144 -8.51 -6.37 3.26
CA ASN A 144 -8.22 -4.96 3.46
C ASN A 144 -6.97 -4.57 2.70
N PHE A 145 -6.99 -3.43 2.01
CA PHE A 145 -5.83 -2.84 1.36
C PHE A 145 -5.27 -1.73 2.23
N LYS A 146 -4.02 -1.90 2.67
CA LYS A 146 -3.24 -0.88 3.37
C LYS A 146 -2.30 -0.23 2.36
N VAL A 147 -2.63 0.99 1.94
CA VAL A 147 -1.81 1.76 1.01
C VAL A 147 -1.06 2.83 1.78
N THR A 148 0.26 2.81 1.65
CA THR A 148 1.17 3.84 2.18
C THR A 148 1.95 4.44 1.02
N TYR A 149 2.53 5.62 1.20
CA TYR A 149 3.28 6.26 0.12
C TYR A 149 4.43 7.10 0.66
N GLU A 150 5.39 7.35 -0.22
CA GLU A 150 6.41 8.38 -0.06
C GLU A 150 6.70 9.02 -1.42
N THR A 151 7.25 10.24 -1.39
CA THR A 151 7.68 10.97 -2.58
C THR A 151 9.17 11.24 -2.42
N VAL A 152 9.98 10.75 -3.36
CA VAL A 152 11.43 10.77 -3.27
C VAL A 152 12.07 11.34 -4.54
N SER A 153 13.36 11.65 -4.47
CA SER A 153 14.14 11.98 -5.67
C SER A 153 14.30 10.77 -6.59
N GLU A 154 14.52 10.99 -7.88
CA GLU A 154 14.81 9.91 -8.83
C GLU A 154 16.05 9.09 -8.42
N ALA A 155 17.08 9.76 -7.86
CA ALA A 155 18.28 9.10 -7.38
C ALA A 155 17.99 8.16 -6.20
N ASP A 156 17.10 8.57 -5.29
CA ASP A 156 16.71 7.73 -4.16
C ASP A 156 15.80 6.58 -4.59
N ALA A 157 14.83 6.83 -5.49
CA ALA A 157 14.02 5.77 -6.08
C ALA A 157 14.89 4.71 -6.77
N THR A 158 15.93 5.12 -7.51
CA THR A 158 16.89 4.22 -8.16
C THR A 158 17.62 3.35 -7.13
N LYS A 159 18.12 3.94 -6.03
CA LYS A 159 18.78 3.19 -4.96
C LYS A 159 17.83 2.21 -4.30
N MET A 160 16.61 2.66 -3.98
CA MET A 160 15.58 1.81 -3.36
C MET A 160 15.20 0.64 -4.26
N ALA A 161 15.02 0.87 -5.57
CA ALA A 161 14.70 -0.18 -6.52
C ALA A 161 15.83 -1.20 -6.69
N ALA A 162 17.08 -0.72 -6.76
CA ALA A 162 18.25 -1.60 -6.94
C ALA A 162 18.39 -2.63 -5.79
N SER A 163 17.96 -2.27 -4.59
CA SER A 163 18.04 -3.12 -3.40
C SER A 163 16.71 -3.77 -3.00
N ASN A 164 15.62 -3.44 -3.71
CA ASN A 164 14.31 -3.92 -3.34
C ASN A 164 14.13 -5.41 -3.61
N THR A 165 13.78 -6.14 -2.57
CA THR A 165 13.38 -7.56 -2.64
C THR A 165 11.93 -7.76 -2.18
N GLY A 166 11.25 -6.69 -1.76
CA GLY A 166 9.90 -6.71 -1.22
C GLY A 166 8.84 -6.49 -2.29
N ILE A 167 7.86 -7.37 -2.35
CA ILE A 167 6.74 -7.29 -3.30
C ILE A 167 5.81 -6.09 -3.05
N LYS A 168 5.81 -5.55 -1.85
CA LYS A 168 4.96 -4.43 -1.46
C LYS A 168 5.36 -3.08 -2.08
N ASN A 169 6.67 -2.91 -2.38
CA ASN A 169 7.20 -1.64 -2.86
C ASN A 169 6.91 -1.49 -4.35
N ASN A 170 6.17 -0.47 -4.68
CA ASN A 170 5.73 -0.15 -6.03
C ASN A 170 6.37 1.16 -6.46
N PHE A 171 7.19 1.15 -7.51
CA PHE A 171 7.91 2.32 -8.01
C PHE A 171 7.09 2.99 -9.10
N ILE A 172 6.70 4.25 -8.87
CA ILE A 172 5.77 4.99 -9.72
C ILE A 172 6.44 6.27 -10.20
N ARG A 173 6.79 6.32 -11.47
CA ARG A 173 7.20 7.56 -12.10
C ARG A 173 5.98 8.41 -12.43
N VAL A 174 6.05 9.71 -12.16
CA VAL A 174 4.99 10.67 -12.47
C VAL A 174 5.56 11.77 -13.35
N GLU A 175 5.02 11.91 -14.57
CA GLU A 175 5.46 12.92 -15.54
C GLU A 175 4.26 13.58 -16.24
N ASP A 176 4.52 14.75 -16.86
CA ASP A 176 3.63 15.29 -17.87
C ASP A 176 3.90 14.60 -19.21
N GLY A 177 2.89 14.49 -20.04
CA GLY A 177 3.08 14.03 -21.42
C GLY A 177 1.76 13.61 -22.06
N THR A 178 1.83 13.28 -23.34
CA THR A 178 0.69 12.89 -24.18
C THR A 178 0.56 11.37 -24.30
N GLY A 179 0.84 10.64 -23.27
CA GLY A 179 0.77 9.18 -23.26
C GLY A 179 -0.28 8.66 -22.27
N SER A 180 -0.42 7.35 -22.25
CA SER A 180 -1.22 6.67 -21.22
C SER A 180 -0.34 6.30 -20.04
N SER A 181 -0.91 6.31 -18.85
CA SER A 181 -0.34 5.61 -17.69
C SER A 181 -0.30 4.12 -17.98
N PHE A 182 0.70 3.43 -17.44
CA PHE A 182 0.85 1.99 -17.66
C PHE A 182 1.63 1.30 -16.55
N THR A 183 1.44 0.00 -16.47
CA THR A 183 2.23 -0.94 -15.65
C THR A 183 3.22 -1.67 -16.55
N GLN A 184 4.43 -1.94 -16.08
CA GLN A 184 5.46 -2.61 -16.87
C GLN A 184 4.98 -3.91 -17.52
N LYS A 185 4.30 -4.76 -16.76
CA LYS A 185 3.64 -6.01 -17.17
C LYS A 185 2.74 -6.49 -16.04
N LEU A 186 1.89 -7.46 -16.31
CA LEU A 186 1.04 -8.04 -15.27
C LEU A 186 1.86 -8.56 -14.10
N GLY A 187 1.45 -8.16 -12.92
CA GLY A 187 2.09 -8.51 -11.67
C GLY A 187 3.36 -7.72 -11.34
N ALA A 188 3.77 -6.75 -12.18
CA ALA A 188 4.97 -5.95 -11.93
C ALA A 188 4.74 -4.89 -10.84
N ASN A 189 5.82 -4.48 -10.19
CA ASN A 189 5.82 -3.44 -9.17
C ASN A 189 6.40 -2.10 -9.68
N SER A 190 6.39 -1.86 -10.99
CA SER A 190 6.90 -0.64 -11.61
C SER A 190 5.88 -0.05 -12.57
N PHE A 191 5.65 1.26 -12.43
CA PHE A 191 4.57 1.99 -13.08
C PHE A 191 5.06 3.32 -13.64
N TYR A 192 4.40 3.77 -14.69
CA TYR A 192 4.55 5.11 -15.25
C TYR A 192 3.17 5.78 -15.26
N PHE A 193 3.03 6.89 -14.55
CA PHE A 193 1.79 7.65 -14.47
C PHE A 193 1.93 8.98 -15.19
N ASN A 194 1.00 9.24 -16.09
CA ASN A 194 0.92 10.46 -16.85
C ASN A 194 -0.15 11.39 -16.28
N THR A 195 0.17 12.65 -16.05
CA THR A 195 -0.77 13.63 -15.49
C THR A 195 -1.98 13.88 -16.37
N ASP A 196 -1.85 13.73 -17.71
CA ASP A 196 -2.96 13.86 -18.66
C ASP A 196 -4.08 12.82 -18.47
N ASP A 197 -3.80 11.75 -17.73
CA ASP A 197 -4.79 10.73 -17.35
C ASP A 197 -5.63 11.10 -16.12
N ASP A 198 -5.55 12.34 -15.68
CA ASP A 198 -6.18 12.78 -14.42
C ASP A 198 -5.90 11.81 -13.27
N ILE A 199 -4.64 11.43 -13.10
CA ILE A 199 -4.21 10.45 -12.09
C ILE A 199 -4.56 10.85 -10.65
N GLY A 200 -4.81 12.13 -10.42
CA GLY A 200 -5.29 12.62 -9.13
C GLY A 200 -6.82 12.56 -8.96
N GLY A 201 -7.59 12.51 -10.02
CA GLY A 201 -9.07 12.58 -10.01
C GLY A 201 -9.75 11.33 -10.51
N SER A 202 -9.12 10.57 -11.40
CA SER A 202 -9.69 9.37 -12.01
C SER A 202 -9.34 8.08 -11.28
N THR A 203 -9.93 6.97 -11.73
CA THR A 203 -9.60 5.63 -11.23
C THR A 203 -8.41 4.99 -11.95
N THR A 204 -7.75 5.71 -12.86
CA THR A 204 -6.59 5.18 -13.61
C THR A 204 -5.50 4.61 -12.69
N PRO A 205 -5.09 5.26 -11.59
CA PRO A 205 -4.10 4.67 -10.69
C PRO A 205 -4.56 3.34 -10.06
N ALA A 206 -5.83 3.22 -9.69
CA ALA A 206 -6.36 1.96 -9.13
C ALA A 206 -6.42 0.84 -10.17
N HIS A 207 -6.67 1.18 -11.45
CA HIS A 207 -6.62 0.27 -12.60
C HIS A 207 -5.18 -0.25 -12.81
N GLU A 208 -4.20 0.64 -12.87
CA GLU A 208 -2.78 0.27 -13.05
C GLU A 208 -2.28 -0.61 -11.88
N ILE A 209 -2.66 -0.29 -10.64
CA ILE A 209 -2.38 -1.16 -9.49
C ILE A 209 -3.04 -2.53 -9.66
N GLY A 210 -4.22 -2.63 -10.29
CA GLY A 210 -4.83 -3.90 -10.66
C GLY A 210 -3.93 -4.75 -11.55
N HIS A 211 -3.31 -4.15 -12.57
CA HIS A 211 -2.28 -4.83 -13.37
C HIS A 211 -1.07 -5.25 -12.54
N GLY A 212 -0.60 -4.39 -11.63
CA GLY A 212 0.47 -4.73 -10.68
C GLY A 212 0.10 -5.88 -9.74
N LEU A 213 -1.17 -6.06 -9.44
CA LEU A 213 -1.70 -7.20 -8.68
C LEU A 213 -1.99 -8.43 -9.56
N GLY A 214 -1.66 -8.38 -10.84
CA GLY A 214 -1.75 -9.52 -11.77
C GLY A 214 -3.06 -9.63 -12.54
N LEU A 215 -3.93 -8.61 -12.52
CA LEU A 215 -5.18 -8.60 -13.28
C LEU A 215 -4.95 -8.11 -14.70
N ASP A 216 -5.46 -8.84 -15.67
CA ASP A 216 -5.54 -8.41 -17.07
C ASP A 216 -6.82 -7.60 -17.31
N HIS A 217 -6.91 -6.97 -18.48
CA HIS A 217 -8.12 -6.29 -18.89
C HIS A 217 -9.31 -7.26 -18.94
N THR A 218 -10.46 -6.76 -18.54
CA THR A 218 -11.72 -7.49 -18.71
C THR A 218 -12.01 -7.65 -20.18
N ALA A 219 -12.22 -8.89 -20.63
CA ALA A 219 -12.61 -9.17 -22.01
C ALA A 219 -14.02 -8.64 -22.28
N THR A 220 -14.11 -7.60 -23.10
CA THR A 220 -15.39 -6.91 -23.35
C THR A 220 -16.27 -7.58 -24.40
N GLY A 221 -15.79 -8.54 -25.15
CA GLY A 221 -16.56 -9.26 -26.16
C GLY A 221 -17.30 -8.39 -27.19
N GLY A 222 -16.98 -7.10 -27.29
CA GLY A 222 -17.60 -6.16 -28.22
C GLY A 222 -19.04 -5.74 -27.89
N GLN A 223 -19.54 -6.05 -26.70
CA GLN A 223 -20.88 -5.66 -26.25
C GLN A 223 -20.83 -4.37 -25.43
N THR A 224 -21.81 -3.48 -25.68
CA THR A 224 -21.99 -2.27 -24.87
C THR A 224 -22.41 -2.66 -23.46
N LYS A 225 -21.58 -2.36 -22.48
CA LYS A 225 -21.89 -2.66 -21.08
C LYS A 225 -22.93 -1.72 -20.51
N THR A 226 -23.97 -2.29 -19.92
CA THR A 226 -25.05 -1.56 -19.25
C THR A 226 -24.80 -1.40 -17.76
N ASP A 227 -24.04 -2.30 -17.16
CA ASP A 227 -23.67 -2.27 -15.74
C ASP A 227 -22.54 -1.28 -15.46
N VAL A 228 -22.30 -1.01 -14.18
CA VAL A 228 -21.14 -0.20 -13.76
C VAL A 228 -19.86 -0.86 -14.26
N PRO A 229 -19.00 -0.14 -14.99
CA PRO A 229 -17.75 -0.71 -15.48
C PRO A 229 -16.84 -1.17 -14.33
N ASP A 230 -16.27 -2.36 -14.47
CA ASP A 230 -15.26 -2.82 -13.50
C ASP A 230 -13.93 -2.08 -13.66
N ILE A 231 -13.08 -2.18 -12.64
CA ILE A 231 -11.82 -1.42 -12.61
C ILE A 231 -10.88 -1.82 -13.76
N MET A 232 -10.95 -3.06 -14.24
CA MET A 232 -10.06 -3.58 -15.27
C MET A 232 -10.60 -3.41 -16.70
N GLU A 233 -11.70 -2.66 -16.90
CA GLU A 233 -12.12 -2.29 -18.24
C GLU A 233 -11.06 -1.45 -18.95
N ALA A 234 -10.69 -1.87 -20.15
CA ALA A 234 -9.71 -1.18 -20.95
C ALA A 234 -10.20 0.21 -21.40
N ARG A 235 -9.27 1.11 -21.67
CA ARG A 235 -9.55 2.38 -22.35
C ARG A 235 -10.19 2.11 -23.71
N GLY A 236 -11.19 2.92 -24.11
CA GLY A 236 -11.92 2.72 -25.37
C GLY A 236 -12.99 1.62 -25.31
N THR A 237 -13.21 0.97 -24.15
CA THR A 237 -14.36 0.07 -23.99
C THR A 237 -15.64 0.84 -24.21
N GLN A 238 -16.51 0.31 -25.10
CA GLN A 238 -17.84 0.87 -25.36
C GLN A 238 -18.79 0.55 -24.22
N VAL A 239 -19.40 1.57 -23.63
CA VAL A 239 -20.29 1.47 -22.49
C VAL A 239 -21.61 2.19 -22.74
N HIS A 240 -22.57 1.96 -21.85
CA HIS A 240 -23.80 2.75 -21.87
C HIS A 240 -23.48 4.26 -21.70
N PRO A 241 -24.19 5.19 -22.37
CA PRO A 241 -23.90 6.63 -22.36
C PRO A 241 -23.74 7.24 -20.95
N ARG A 242 -24.41 6.71 -19.94
CA ARG A 242 -24.26 7.18 -18.54
C ARG A 242 -22.86 6.93 -17.93
N TRP A 243 -22.06 6.05 -18.54
CA TRP A 243 -20.72 5.69 -18.08
C TRP A 243 -19.63 6.15 -19.04
N SER A 244 -20.04 6.81 -20.15
CA SER A 244 -19.10 7.29 -21.16
C SER A 244 -18.60 8.69 -20.84
N LYS A 245 -17.45 9.03 -21.43
CA LYS A 245 -17.04 10.43 -21.57
C LYS A 245 -18.10 11.20 -22.35
N VAL A 246 -18.23 12.49 -22.03
CA VAL A 246 -19.04 13.38 -22.86
C VAL A 246 -18.43 13.46 -24.26
N GLY A 247 -19.13 12.98 -25.26
CA GLY A 247 -18.68 12.93 -26.66
C GLY A 247 -19.40 11.86 -27.47
N PRO A 248 -19.12 11.75 -28.78
CA PRO A 248 -19.85 10.86 -29.67
C PRO A 248 -19.44 9.38 -29.57
N SER A 249 -18.34 9.05 -28.88
CA SER A 249 -17.73 7.71 -28.97
C SER A 249 -18.29 6.68 -27.98
N ASN A 250 -19.07 7.04 -26.98
CA ASN A 250 -19.48 6.16 -25.88
C ASN A 250 -18.31 5.42 -25.20
N ASP A 251 -17.10 5.93 -25.33
CA ASP A 251 -15.94 5.37 -24.67
C ASP A 251 -16.03 5.56 -23.15
N ILE A 252 -15.62 4.56 -22.41
CA ILE A 252 -15.66 4.60 -20.97
C ILE A 252 -14.97 5.85 -20.39
N ASP A 253 -15.66 6.52 -19.46
CA ASP A 253 -15.02 7.49 -18.58
C ASP A 253 -14.35 6.76 -17.41
N PRO A 254 -13.03 6.86 -17.22
CA PRO A 254 -12.32 6.21 -16.13
C PRO A 254 -12.89 6.51 -14.74
N ASN A 255 -13.57 7.64 -14.56
CA ASN A 255 -14.20 8.00 -13.27
C ASN A 255 -15.34 7.07 -12.85
N PHE A 256 -15.92 6.35 -13.78
CA PHE A 256 -17.02 5.43 -13.49
C PHE A 256 -16.59 3.99 -13.20
N ARG A 257 -15.33 3.64 -13.44
CA ARG A 257 -14.82 2.31 -13.07
C ARG A 257 -14.92 2.08 -11.58
N ARG A 258 -15.13 0.83 -11.17
CA ARG A 258 -15.15 0.43 -9.75
C ARG A 258 -14.45 -0.91 -9.58
N VAL A 259 -13.75 -1.06 -8.48
CA VAL A 259 -13.29 -2.38 -8.02
C VAL A 259 -14.51 -3.12 -7.46
N ASP A 260 -14.75 -4.34 -7.88
CA ASP A 260 -15.75 -5.20 -7.31
C ASP A 260 -15.14 -6.38 -6.55
N LYS A 261 -15.99 -7.26 -6.01
CA LYS A 261 -15.55 -8.42 -5.24
C LYS A 261 -14.80 -9.44 -6.10
N LYS A 262 -15.10 -9.51 -7.41
CA LYS A 262 -14.47 -10.47 -8.33
C LYS A 262 -13.02 -10.15 -8.56
N GLU A 263 -12.66 -8.85 -8.74
CA GLU A 263 -11.26 -8.44 -8.85
C GLU A 263 -10.51 -8.75 -7.57
N VAL A 264 -11.11 -8.48 -6.39
CA VAL A 264 -10.47 -8.82 -5.11
C VAL A 264 -10.30 -10.33 -4.94
N GLU A 265 -11.23 -11.16 -5.39
CA GLU A 265 -11.03 -12.62 -5.41
C GLU A 265 -9.96 -13.05 -6.42
N ALA A 266 -9.93 -12.42 -7.59
CA ALA A 266 -9.04 -12.79 -8.69
C ALA A 266 -7.55 -12.57 -8.35
N ILE A 267 -7.20 -11.51 -7.61
CA ILE A 267 -5.81 -11.27 -7.20
C ILE A 267 -5.25 -12.37 -6.27
N PHE A 268 -6.12 -13.15 -5.63
CA PHE A 268 -5.69 -14.28 -4.78
C PHE A 268 -5.64 -15.62 -5.51
N LYS A 269 -5.99 -15.65 -6.79
CA LYS A 269 -5.94 -16.90 -7.56
C LYS A 269 -4.50 -17.42 -7.66
N GLY A 270 -4.26 -18.59 -7.10
CA GLY A 270 -2.94 -19.21 -7.07
C GLY A 270 -2.00 -18.68 -5.98
N VAL A 271 -2.43 -17.74 -5.16
CA VAL A 271 -1.64 -17.28 -4.02
C VAL A 271 -1.53 -18.41 -2.99
N LYS A 272 -0.31 -18.71 -2.59
CA LYS A 272 0.00 -19.64 -1.51
C LYS A 272 0.48 -18.86 -0.30
N PHE A 273 -0.05 -19.20 0.85
CA PHE A 273 0.39 -18.63 2.12
C PHE A 273 1.37 -19.59 2.82
N ASP A 274 2.42 -19.03 3.40
CA ASP A 274 3.37 -19.80 4.20
C ASP A 274 2.78 -20.15 5.59
N LYS A 275 3.56 -20.86 6.41
CA LYS A 275 3.17 -21.24 7.78
C LYS A 275 2.86 -20.07 8.70
N ASN A 276 3.33 -18.86 8.36
CA ASN A 276 3.09 -17.62 9.10
C ASN A 276 1.88 -16.85 8.55
N GLY A 277 1.19 -17.39 7.54
CA GLY A 277 0.08 -16.74 6.89
C GLY A 277 0.49 -15.62 5.93
N VAL A 278 1.73 -15.63 5.45
CA VAL A 278 2.26 -14.63 4.51
C VAL A 278 2.18 -15.17 3.09
N GLY A 279 1.55 -14.41 2.19
CA GLY A 279 1.43 -14.73 0.77
C GLY A 279 2.19 -13.73 -0.11
N LYS A 280 2.20 -13.97 -1.42
CA LYS A 280 2.78 -13.05 -2.42
C LYS A 280 1.81 -12.86 -3.56
N ILE A 281 1.55 -11.60 -3.92
CA ILE A 281 0.77 -11.19 -5.09
C ILE A 281 1.66 -10.35 -5.99
N GLY A 282 1.86 -10.77 -7.23
CA GLY A 282 2.73 -10.10 -8.20
C GLY A 282 4.20 -10.56 -8.14
N THR A 283 5.07 -9.80 -8.78
CA THR A 283 6.52 -10.06 -8.93
C THR A 283 7.35 -8.80 -8.74
N VAL A 284 8.52 -8.96 -8.14
CA VAL A 284 9.49 -7.86 -8.01
C VAL A 284 10.25 -7.71 -9.32
N THR A 285 10.08 -6.60 -10.02
CA THR A 285 10.75 -6.29 -11.29
C THR A 285 11.72 -5.13 -11.18
N ASN A 286 11.56 -4.24 -10.20
CA ASN A 286 12.46 -3.13 -9.86
C ASN A 286 12.85 -2.22 -11.05
N LYS A 287 11.98 -2.09 -12.05
CA LYS A 287 12.18 -1.18 -13.17
C LYS A 287 12.07 0.27 -12.66
N ILE A 288 13.08 1.06 -12.95
CA ILE A 288 13.02 2.52 -12.82
C ILE A 288 12.84 3.10 -14.22
N TYR A 289 11.75 3.81 -14.42
CA TYR A 289 11.48 4.50 -15.68
C TYR A 289 12.19 5.84 -15.73
N ASP A 290 12.72 6.20 -16.92
CA ASP A 290 13.16 7.57 -17.23
C ASP A 290 11.95 8.47 -17.56
N LYS A 291 12.21 9.74 -17.83
CA LYS A 291 11.17 10.73 -18.18
C LYS A 291 10.38 10.39 -19.45
N ASN A 292 10.88 9.52 -20.31
CA ASN A 292 10.25 9.12 -21.56
C ASN A 292 9.53 7.76 -21.42
N GLY A 293 9.52 7.16 -20.25
CA GLY A 293 8.87 5.88 -19.99
C GLY A 293 9.66 4.64 -20.47
N ASN A 294 11.00 4.78 -20.60
CA ASN A 294 11.88 3.67 -21.00
C ASN A 294 12.42 2.89 -19.81
#